data_cca5b58aaf8fe92d3450ccc8fe2bcd50
#
_entry.id   cca5b58aaf8fe92d3450ccc8fe2bcd50
#
_cell.length_a   1.000
_cell.length_b   1.000
_cell.length_c   1.000
_cell.angle_alpha   90.00
_cell.angle_beta   90.00
_cell.angle_gamma   90.00
#
_symmetry.space_group_name_H-M   'P 1'
#
loop_
_entity.id
_entity.type
_entity.pdbx_description
1 polymer ?
#
loop_
_entity_poly.entity_id
_entity_poly.type
_entity_poly.pdbx_seq_one_letter_code
_entity_poly.pdbx_strand_id
1 'polypeptide(L)'
;MKYIFLFVNPTAGGNRASMFTDFGVNGIIFHKPHKCHFSIYNILEGEHGKKPGFLHLSSVTNSPPEAEIKSEFVTPQSGGPLNKSSHPVEGKSTTPNRNPSHNTSKNGTNEPSNNTGSNNDDGIAGEDENICAYVLVAGGDGTLNWFLKEAEHYDIKDDKIAVGVIPFGTGNDFAKAFGWKKMDGFFNYTFLFDILKKIVDQAFKSKIEKHDYWNVHVKLKEEGYFNKISSATKKKETLTENEQNVKVLKLCMSNYFSIGIDSRIGRGFERHRQKSAFINKLIYAVEGFKKIIFKKNIPVNLIIDKMVTGKNYENVIFTTSHNDSTSPPPPVLKKAMSIICVNIPSYSSGNDIWNYTHKIGLKLPKDLPLEQKKMYKDLKKSQQEVGDGVLEFVIYQSGVDLGLEFTLRGRAFRVHQGVGPWKILFKEQVCNVYFQVDGEYYLMSSPESISIDHYKKINVLKNMV
;
A
#
# COMPACT_ATOMS: atom_id res chain seq x y z
N MET A 1 12.84 -20.74 -11.70
CA MET A 1 13.70 -19.77 -10.98
C MET A 1 12.85 -18.53 -10.67
N LYS A 2 12.89 -17.96 -9.43
CA LYS A 2 12.06 -16.82 -9.05
C LYS A 2 12.60 -15.51 -9.64
N TYR A 3 11.72 -14.60 -10.04
CA TYR A 3 12.06 -13.25 -10.48
C TYR A 3 11.86 -12.24 -9.35
N ILE A 4 12.78 -11.28 -9.22
CA ILE A 4 12.62 -10.12 -8.34
C ILE A 4 12.78 -8.86 -9.19
N PHE A 5 11.80 -7.98 -9.12
CA PHE A 5 11.80 -6.68 -9.78
C PHE A 5 11.93 -5.57 -8.75
N LEU A 6 12.88 -4.70 -8.92
CA LEU A 6 13.05 -3.48 -8.12
C LEU A 6 12.65 -2.26 -8.97
N PHE A 7 11.49 -1.70 -8.70
CA PHE A 7 11.02 -0.45 -9.31
C PHE A 7 11.43 0.73 -8.43
N VAL A 8 12.26 1.61 -8.98
CA VAL A 8 12.88 2.70 -8.25
C VAL A 8 12.28 4.03 -8.64
N ASN A 9 11.78 4.79 -7.66
CA ASN A 9 11.53 6.21 -7.84
C ASN A 9 12.80 6.99 -7.47
N PRO A 10 13.62 7.44 -8.43
CA PRO A 10 14.92 8.03 -8.15
C PRO A 10 14.83 9.32 -7.35
N THR A 11 13.70 10.02 -7.38
CA THR A 11 13.49 11.27 -6.64
C THR A 11 13.07 11.04 -5.18
N ALA A 12 12.75 9.80 -4.80
CA ALA A 12 12.31 9.47 -3.45
C ALA A 12 13.43 9.66 -2.42
N GLY A 13 13.05 10.04 -1.21
CA GLY A 13 13.98 10.25 -0.10
C GLY A 13 14.97 11.40 -0.33
N GLY A 14 14.66 12.38 -1.18
CA GLY A 14 15.57 13.45 -1.55
C GLY A 14 16.67 12.98 -2.49
N ASN A 15 16.33 12.19 -3.47
CA ASN A 15 17.15 11.53 -4.48
C ASN A 15 18.04 10.39 -3.93
N ARG A 16 17.77 9.88 -2.72
CA ARG A 16 18.58 8.78 -2.16
C ARG A 16 18.30 7.43 -2.83
N ALA A 17 17.10 7.25 -3.38
CA ALA A 17 16.74 6.02 -4.09
C ALA A 17 17.46 5.89 -5.44
N SER A 18 17.96 6.99 -6.04
CA SER A 18 18.66 6.98 -7.33
C SER A 18 19.92 6.10 -7.33
N MET A 19 20.51 5.84 -6.15
CA MET A 19 21.65 4.94 -6.01
C MET A 19 21.47 3.57 -6.67
N PHE A 20 20.24 3.07 -6.73
CA PHE A 20 19.95 1.79 -7.38
C PHE A 20 19.95 1.90 -8.91
N THR A 21 19.57 3.03 -9.46
CA THR A 21 19.53 3.28 -10.91
C THR A 21 20.82 3.87 -11.45
N ASP A 22 21.53 4.69 -10.65
CA ASP A 22 22.80 5.31 -11.02
C ASP A 22 23.91 4.28 -11.22
N PHE A 23 23.74 3.08 -10.69
CA PHE A 23 24.68 1.97 -10.85
C PHE A 23 24.74 1.43 -12.30
N GLY A 24 23.73 1.72 -13.13
CA GLY A 24 23.70 1.36 -14.54
C GLY A 24 23.54 -0.15 -14.82
N VAL A 25 23.19 -0.96 -13.82
CA VAL A 25 22.94 -2.39 -13.95
C VAL A 25 21.45 -2.67 -13.86
N ASN A 26 20.90 -3.18 -14.96
CA ASN A 26 19.47 -3.45 -15.06
C ASN A 26 19.08 -4.89 -14.71
N GLY A 27 20.03 -5.81 -14.66
CA GLY A 27 19.77 -7.21 -14.35
C GLY A 27 20.96 -7.92 -13.71
N ILE A 28 20.69 -8.73 -12.69
CA ILE A 28 21.68 -9.50 -11.93
C ILE A 28 21.13 -10.90 -11.70
N ILE A 29 21.92 -11.93 -11.94
CA ILE A 29 21.57 -13.29 -11.52
C ILE A 29 22.26 -13.56 -10.19
N PHE A 30 21.47 -13.68 -9.14
CA PHE A 30 21.98 -14.11 -7.85
C PHE A 30 21.99 -15.63 -7.77
N HIS A 31 23.09 -16.20 -7.26
CA HIS A 31 23.19 -17.62 -6.92
C HIS A 31 23.11 -17.86 -5.40
N LYS A 32 23.50 -16.85 -4.61
CA LYS A 32 23.45 -16.82 -3.14
C LYS A 32 23.00 -15.45 -2.67
N PRO A 33 22.23 -15.28 -1.58
CA PRO A 33 21.70 -16.35 -0.70
C PRO A 33 20.64 -17.22 -1.36
N HIS A 34 19.91 -16.71 -2.38
CA HIS A 34 18.86 -17.39 -3.11
C HIS A 34 19.09 -17.26 -4.62
N LYS A 35 18.82 -18.33 -5.38
CA LYS A 35 18.92 -18.29 -6.84
C LYS A 35 17.72 -17.56 -7.44
N CYS A 36 17.97 -16.38 -8.04
CA CYS A 36 16.92 -15.56 -8.64
C CYS A 36 17.44 -14.65 -9.76
N HIS A 37 16.54 -14.22 -10.63
CA HIS A 37 16.75 -13.09 -11.53
C HIS A 37 16.31 -11.81 -10.82
N PHE A 38 17.20 -10.85 -10.67
CA PHE A 38 16.95 -9.56 -10.05
C PHE A 38 17.06 -8.46 -11.10
N SER A 39 15.99 -7.72 -11.34
CA SER A 39 15.94 -6.67 -12.35
C SER A 39 15.61 -5.32 -11.71
N ILE A 40 16.32 -4.26 -12.14
CA ILE A 40 16.18 -2.90 -11.59
C ILE A 40 15.65 -1.99 -12.68
N TYR A 41 14.59 -1.24 -12.38
CA TYR A 41 13.96 -0.31 -13.31
C TYR A 41 13.67 1.04 -12.67
N ASN A 42 14.00 2.10 -13.40
CA ASN A 42 13.56 3.44 -13.05
C ASN A 42 12.09 3.62 -13.48
N ILE A 43 11.21 3.96 -12.53
CA ILE A 43 9.77 4.15 -12.82
C ILE A 43 9.48 5.33 -13.74
N LEU A 44 10.42 6.28 -13.87
CA LEU A 44 10.28 7.45 -14.72
C LEU A 44 10.73 7.17 -16.16
N GLU A 45 11.40 6.03 -16.41
CA GLU A 45 11.91 5.66 -17.72
C GLU A 45 10.78 5.19 -18.65
N GLY A 46 10.83 5.65 -19.90
CA GLY A 46 9.87 5.31 -20.95
C GLY A 46 8.56 6.12 -20.87
N GLU A 47 7.87 6.17 -22.00
CA GLU A 47 6.54 6.77 -22.12
C GLU A 47 5.46 5.87 -21.50
N HIS A 48 4.30 6.46 -21.22
CA HIS A 48 3.12 5.70 -20.79
C HIS A 48 2.77 4.61 -21.85
N GLY A 49 2.53 3.39 -21.38
CA GLY A 49 2.31 2.22 -22.25
C GLY A 49 3.59 1.58 -22.84
N LYS A 50 4.79 2.17 -22.63
CA LYS A 50 6.07 1.66 -23.17
C LYS A 50 7.18 1.60 -22.11
N LYS A 51 6.83 1.49 -20.82
CA LYS A 51 7.80 1.44 -19.73
C LYS A 51 8.49 0.06 -19.68
N PRO A 52 9.84 0.01 -19.79
CA PRO A 52 10.57 -1.26 -19.95
C PRO A 52 10.33 -2.24 -18.80
N GLY A 53 10.32 -1.76 -17.55
CA GLY A 53 10.12 -2.61 -16.38
C GLY A 53 8.74 -3.26 -16.34
N PHE A 54 7.70 -2.56 -16.74
CA PHE A 54 6.35 -3.10 -16.79
C PHE A 54 6.16 -4.08 -17.95
N LEU A 55 6.74 -3.81 -19.11
CA LEU A 55 6.73 -4.76 -20.25
C LEU A 55 7.43 -6.06 -19.87
N HIS A 56 8.59 -5.99 -19.19
CA HIS A 56 9.28 -7.19 -18.74
C HIS A 56 8.48 -7.93 -17.65
N LEU A 57 7.92 -7.23 -16.67
CA LEU A 57 7.10 -7.86 -15.63
C LEU A 57 5.86 -8.53 -16.23
N SER A 58 5.19 -7.86 -17.18
CA SER A 58 4.03 -8.41 -17.91
C SER A 58 4.42 -9.69 -18.68
N SER A 59 5.57 -9.71 -19.34
CA SER A 59 6.04 -10.91 -20.05
C SER A 59 6.28 -12.09 -19.10
N VAL A 60 6.82 -11.84 -17.88
CA VAL A 60 7.06 -12.89 -16.87
C VAL A 60 5.75 -13.41 -16.28
N THR A 61 4.78 -12.53 -16.00
CA THR A 61 3.51 -12.93 -15.38
C THR A 61 2.53 -13.60 -16.34
N ASN A 62 2.65 -13.33 -17.65
CA ASN A 62 1.76 -13.84 -18.69
C ASN A 62 2.36 -15.01 -19.47
N SER A 63 3.62 -15.39 -19.23
CA SER A 63 4.22 -16.59 -19.83
C SER A 63 3.64 -17.86 -19.20
N PRO A 64 3.40 -18.93 -20.01
CA PRO A 64 3.01 -20.21 -19.45
C PRO A 64 4.13 -20.77 -18.56
N PRO A 65 3.81 -21.60 -17.53
CA PRO A 65 4.77 -22.03 -16.51
C PRO A 65 5.95 -22.89 -16.97
N GLU A 66 6.03 -23.31 -18.22
CA GLU A 66 7.04 -24.24 -18.77
C GLU A 66 7.89 -23.70 -19.93
N ALA A 67 7.95 -22.40 -20.17
CA ALA A 67 8.90 -21.88 -21.15
C ALA A 67 10.24 -21.54 -20.46
N GLU A 68 11.22 -22.42 -20.49
CA GLU A 68 12.63 -22.05 -20.31
C GLU A 68 12.99 -21.00 -21.37
N ILE A 69 12.90 -19.73 -21.01
CA ILE A 69 13.36 -18.65 -21.86
C ILE A 69 14.89 -18.76 -21.93
N LYS A 70 15.40 -19.29 -23.03
CA LYS A 70 16.78 -19.06 -23.43
C LYS A 70 16.89 -17.55 -23.67
N SER A 71 17.41 -16.82 -22.70
CA SER A 71 17.71 -15.41 -22.84
C SER A 71 18.82 -15.22 -23.85
N GLU A 72 18.50 -14.86 -25.06
CA GLU A 72 19.45 -14.22 -25.96
C GLU A 72 19.77 -12.83 -25.43
N PHE A 73 20.87 -12.74 -24.69
CA PHE A 73 21.48 -11.45 -24.38
C PHE A 73 22.01 -10.87 -25.70
N VAL A 74 21.34 -9.88 -26.24
CA VAL A 74 21.88 -9.02 -27.28
C VAL A 74 22.98 -8.16 -26.67
N THR A 75 24.22 -8.56 -26.83
CA THR A 75 25.37 -7.70 -26.59
C THR A 75 25.38 -6.59 -27.64
N PRO A 76 25.62 -5.32 -27.28
CA PRO A 76 25.79 -4.27 -28.28
C PRO A 76 27.06 -4.55 -29.10
N GLN A 77 26.90 -4.74 -30.39
CA GLN A 77 28.01 -4.82 -31.32
C GLN A 77 28.70 -3.44 -31.41
N SER A 78 29.93 -3.36 -30.94
CA SER A 78 30.85 -2.29 -31.34
C SER A 78 31.34 -2.57 -32.74
N GLY A 79 31.04 -1.68 -33.68
CA GLY A 79 31.38 -1.80 -35.06
C GLY A 79 32.85 -1.50 -35.37
N GLY A 80 33.30 -2.09 -36.48
CA GLY A 80 34.35 -1.57 -37.32
C GLY A 80 35.33 -2.61 -37.82
N PRO A 81 35.79 -2.51 -39.07
CA PRO A 81 36.17 -3.67 -39.88
C PRO A 81 37.66 -3.83 -40.09
N LEU A 82 38.13 -5.03 -40.46
CA LEU A 82 39.13 -5.18 -41.52
C LEU A 82 39.43 -6.67 -41.85
N ASN A 83 39.38 -6.92 -43.16
CA ASN A 83 39.76 -8.13 -43.91
C ASN A 83 41.12 -8.72 -43.60
N LYS A 84 41.27 -10.05 -43.67
CA LYS A 84 41.98 -10.79 -44.73
C LYS A 84 42.04 -12.31 -44.48
N SER A 85 41.52 -13.00 -45.50
CA SER A 85 41.90 -14.30 -46.14
C SER A 85 42.92 -15.24 -45.48
N SER A 86 42.60 -16.51 -45.35
CA SER A 86 43.12 -17.64 -46.16
C SER A 86 42.82 -19.02 -45.54
N HIS A 87 42.68 -19.94 -46.42
CA HIS A 87 42.12 -21.30 -46.41
C HIS A 87 42.94 -22.38 -45.64
N PRO A 88 42.58 -23.67 -45.73
CA PRO A 88 42.31 -24.59 -44.61
C PRO A 88 43.32 -25.75 -44.53
N VAL A 89 43.31 -26.53 -43.45
CA VAL A 89 43.90 -27.88 -43.45
C VAL A 89 43.06 -28.82 -42.56
N GLU A 90 42.70 -29.94 -43.17
CA GLU A 90 42.04 -31.12 -42.59
C GLU A 90 43.00 -31.90 -41.63
N GLY A 91 42.39 -32.65 -40.69
CA GLY A 91 43.12 -33.65 -39.91
C GLY A 91 42.19 -34.55 -39.09
N LYS A 92 41.93 -35.73 -39.60
CA LYS A 92 41.16 -36.85 -39.04
C LYS A 92 41.81 -37.56 -37.84
N SER A 93 40.92 -38.24 -37.10
CA SER A 93 40.99 -39.64 -36.54
C SER A 93 41.06 -39.69 -35.01
N THR A 94 40.27 -40.43 -34.39
CA THR A 94 39.88 -41.80 -34.13
C THR A 94 39.63 -42.02 -32.64
N THR A 95 38.50 -42.62 -32.34
CA THR A 95 38.08 -43.31 -31.13
C THR A 95 38.97 -44.56 -30.82
N PRO A 96 38.98 -45.20 -29.64
CA PRO A 96 37.83 -45.98 -29.20
C PRO A 96 37.61 -46.23 -27.68
N ASN A 97 36.38 -46.58 -27.39
CA ASN A 97 35.80 -47.49 -26.38
C ASN A 97 36.68 -48.17 -25.29
N ARG A 98 36.08 -48.21 -24.07
CA ARG A 98 35.80 -49.46 -23.32
C ARG A 98 35.06 -49.21 -22.01
N ASN A 99 33.81 -49.74 -21.90
CA ASN A 99 33.23 -50.30 -20.70
C ASN A 99 33.79 -51.70 -20.42
N PRO A 100 33.70 -52.34 -19.24
CA PRO A 100 32.42 -52.78 -18.67
C PRO A 100 32.35 -52.99 -17.10
N SER A 101 31.13 -52.97 -16.61
CA SER A 101 30.40 -53.92 -15.68
C SER A 101 31.04 -54.55 -14.44
N HIS A 102 30.34 -54.57 -13.31
CA HIS A 102 29.60 -55.66 -12.61
C HIS A 102 29.25 -55.24 -11.17
N ASN A 103 27.94 -55.30 -10.85
CA ASN A 103 27.20 -56.26 -9.99
C ASN A 103 27.75 -56.49 -8.58
N THR A 104 26.97 -56.37 -7.49
CA THR A 104 25.91 -57.23 -6.95
C THR A 104 25.50 -56.79 -5.54
N SER A 105 24.25 -56.68 -5.33
CA SER A 105 23.28 -57.22 -4.34
C SER A 105 23.71 -57.57 -2.89
N LYS A 106 22.93 -57.18 -1.87
CA LYS A 106 21.90 -57.92 -1.16
C LYS A 106 21.46 -57.30 0.17
N ASN A 107 20.16 -57.21 0.30
CA ASN A 107 19.26 -57.58 1.42
C ASN A 107 19.56 -57.30 2.90
N GLY A 108 18.54 -56.75 3.57
CA GLY A 108 18.32 -56.94 5.01
C GLY A 108 17.19 -56.10 5.61
N THR A 109 16.00 -56.68 5.62
CA THR A 109 14.79 -56.43 6.38
C THR A 109 14.96 -55.96 7.84
N ASN A 110 14.09 -55.01 8.31
CA ASN A 110 13.04 -55.22 9.32
C ASN A 110 12.43 -53.86 9.78
N GLU A 111 11.11 -53.81 9.69
CA GLU A 111 10.20 -52.95 10.45
C GLU A 111 9.90 -53.62 11.84
N PRO A 112 9.05 -53.03 12.75
CA PRO A 112 8.35 -51.74 12.82
C PRO A 112 8.35 -51.08 14.22
N SER A 113 7.86 -49.85 14.38
CA SER A 113 6.82 -49.51 15.36
C SER A 113 6.45 -48.03 15.43
N ASN A 114 5.19 -47.79 15.30
CA ASN A 114 4.31 -46.70 15.70
C ASN A 114 4.85 -45.63 16.67
N ASN A 115 4.66 -44.34 16.30
CA ASN A 115 3.82 -43.50 17.16
C ASN A 115 3.24 -42.28 16.39
N THR A 116 1.94 -42.18 16.53
CA THR A 116 1.02 -41.15 16.12
C THR A 116 1.34 -39.79 16.77
N GLY A 117 1.42 -38.77 15.94
CA GLY A 117 1.39 -37.40 16.34
C GLY A 117 0.87 -36.56 15.17
N SER A 118 -0.46 -36.46 15.08
CA SER A 118 -1.14 -35.61 14.12
C SER A 118 -0.86 -34.13 14.44
N ASN A 119 -0.08 -33.47 13.61
CA ASN A 119 -0.14 -32.02 13.49
C ASN A 119 -0.74 -31.72 12.13
N ASN A 120 -2.00 -31.31 12.17
CA ASN A 120 -2.69 -30.68 11.05
C ASN A 120 -1.99 -29.36 10.74
N ASP A 121 -1.19 -29.37 9.70
CA ASP A 121 -0.63 -28.17 9.06
C ASP A 121 -1.00 -28.22 7.58
N ASP A 122 -2.29 -28.41 7.32
CA ASP A 122 -2.88 -28.41 5.99
C ASP A 122 -3.60 -27.08 5.76
N GLY A 123 -2.93 -26.13 5.09
CA GLY A 123 -3.63 -24.90 4.66
C GLY A 123 -2.81 -23.77 4.06
N ILE A 124 -1.48 -23.84 3.96
CA ILE A 124 -0.67 -22.68 3.53
C ILE A 124 0.18 -22.96 2.27
N ALA A 125 0.32 -24.16 1.80
CA ALA A 125 1.23 -24.51 0.69
C ALA A 125 0.75 -24.12 -0.72
N GLY A 126 -0.55 -23.84 -0.92
CA GLY A 126 -1.11 -23.69 -2.28
C GLY A 126 -1.05 -22.29 -2.89
N GLU A 127 -0.90 -21.21 -2.12
CA GLU A 127 -0.94 -19.84 -2.65
C GLU A 127 0.44 -19.33 -3.10
N ASP A 128 1.52 -19.79 -2.49
CA ASP A 128 2.89 -19.39 -2.83
C ASP A 128 3.37 -19.92 -4.19
N GLU A 129 2.80 -21.03 -4.67
CA GLU A 129 3.14 -21.66 -5.95
C GLU A 129 2.70 -20.81 -7.16
N ASN A 130 1.68 -19.99 -7.01
CA ASN A 130 1.17 -19.13 -8.10
C ASN A 130 1.98 -17.86 -8.33
N ILE A 131 2.81 -17.43 -7.38
CA ILE A 131 3.56 -16.19 -7.48
C ILE A 131 4.78 -16.37 -8.39
N CYS A 132 4.77 -15.71 -9.55
CA CYS A 132 5.86 -15.74 -10.53
C CYS A 132 6.99 -14.74 -10.17
N ALA A 133 6.64 -13.57 -9.63
CA ALA A 133 7.58 -12.52 -9.34
C ALA A 133 7.34 -11.81 -8.00
N TYR A 134 8.44 -11.48 -7.32
CA TYR A 134 8.43 -10.52 -6.22
C TYR A 134 8.72 -9.13 -6.78
N VAL A 135 7.90 -8.17 -6.41
CA VAL A 135 8.03 -6.79 -6.85
C VAL A 135 8.34 -5.91 -5.64
N LEU A 136 9.46 -5.23 -5.69
CA LEU A 136 9.89 -4.28 -4.66
C LEU A 136 9.82 -2.86 -5.21
N VAL A 137 9.13 -1.98 -4.51
CA VAL A 137 9.00 -0.58 -4.89
C VAL A 137 9.86 0.28 -3.97
N ALA A 138 10.96 0.82 -4.50
CA ALA A 138 11.81 1.76 -3.76
C ALA A 138 11.23 3.17 -3.82
N GLY A 139 10.48 3.56 -2.79
CA GLY A 139 9.74 4.81 -2.76
C GLY A 139 9.00 5.04 -1.46
N GLY A 140 7.91 5.79 -1.54
CA GLY A 140 6.92 5.97 -0.48
C GLY A 140 5.56 5.38 -0.88
N ASP A 141 4.55 5.55 -0.01
CA ASP A 141 3.20 5.03 -0.23
C ASP A 141 2.60 5.50 -1.57
N GLY A 142 2.78 6.77 -1.95
CA GLY A 142 2.34 7.29 -3.26
C GLY A 142 3.04 6.64 -4.47
N THR A 143 4.29 6.17 -4.31
CA THR A 143 5.00 5.44 -5.38
C THR A 143 4.41 4.05 -5.57
N LEU A 144 4.04 3.38 -4.47
CA LEU A 144 3.36 2.10 -4.52
C LEU A 144 2.00 2.20 -5.23
N ASN A 145 1.18 3.16 -4.84
CA ASN A 145 -0.14 3.38 -5.46
C ASN A 145 -0.01 3.71 -6.95
N TRP A 146 0.99 4.50 -7.32
CA TRP A 146 1.30 4.77 -8.71
C TRP A 146 1.71 3.50 -9.47
N PHE A 147 2.62 2.69 -8.88
CA PHE A 147 3.06 1.41 -9.47
C PHE A 147 1.87 0.48 -9.76
N LEU A 148 0.98 0.31 -8.79
CA LEU A 148 -0.18 -0.59 -8.93
C LEU A 148 -1.16 -0.12 -10.00
N LYS A 149 -1.39 1.20 -10.08
CA LYS A 149 -2.23 1.79 -11.12
C LYS A 149 -1.60 1.63 -12.52
N GLU A 150 -0.29 1.82 -12.61
CA GLU A 150 0.43 1.63 -13.89
C GLU A 150 0.45 0.14 -14.29
N ALA A 151 0.61 -0.79 -13.34
CA ALA A 151 0.61 -2.23 -13.60
C ALA A 151 -0.69 -2.72 -14.26
N GLU A 152 -1.83 -2.12 -13.94
CA GLU A 152 -3.12 -2.43 -14.57
C GLU A 152 -3.11 -2.14 -16.09
N HIS A 153 -2.40 -1.11 -16.53
CA HIS A 153 -2.28 -0.76 -17.96
C HIS A 153 -1.45 -1.77 -18.76
N TYR A 154 -0.70 -2.65 -18.08
CA TYR A 154 0.15 -3.67 -18.72
C TYR A 154 -0.37 -5.09 -18.51
N ASP A 155 -1.63 -5.25 -18.09
CA ASP A 155 -2.25 -6.56 -17.82
C ASP A 155 -1.45 -7.44 -16.85
N ILE A 156 -0.76 -6.82 -15.90
CA ILE A 156 -0.03 -7.55 -14.86
C ILE A 156 -1.04 -8.10 -13.86
N LYS A 157 -1.08 -9.42 -13.73
CA LYS A 157 -2.03 -10.11 -12.86
C LYS A 157 -1.61 -10.01 -11.39
N ASP A 158 -2.49 -9.47 -10.56
CA ASP A 158 -2.25 -9.29 -9.12
C ASP A 158 -1.99 -10.62 -8.36
N ASP A 159 -2.55 -11.73 -8.85
CA ASP A 159 -2.35 -13.07 -8.28
C ASP A 159 -0.99 -13.69 -8.63
N LYS A 160 -0.27 -13.13 -9.61
CA LYS A 160 1.06 -13.61 -10.05
C LYS A 160 2.22 -12.86 -9.45
N ILE A 161 1.97 -11.79 -8.72
CA ILE A 161 3.00 -10.97 -8.09
C ILE A 161 2.75 -10.84 -6.58
N ALA A 162 3.83 -10.65 -5.80
CA ALA A 162 3.76 -10.20 -4.42
C ALA A 162 4.59 -8.94 -4.24
N VAL A 163 4.00 -7.89 -3.66
CA VAL A 163 4.57 -6.54 -3.66
C VAL A 163 5.11 -6.17 -2.27
N GLY A 164 6.33 -5.64 -2.21
CA GLY A 164 6.94 -5.06 -1.01
C GLY A 164 7.41 -3.63 -1.25
N VAL A 165 7.66 -2.88 -0.19
CA VAL A 165 8.10 -1.48 -0.28
C VAL A 165 9.41 -1.26 0.45
N ILE A 166 10.43 -0.81 -0.27
CA ILE A 166 11.67 -0.30 0.34
C ILE A 166 11.47 1.18 0.67
N PRO A 167 11.40 1.56 1.95
CA PRO A 167 10.88 2.86 2.36
C PRO A 167 11.88 4.00 2.18
N PHE A 168 11.61 4.89 1.24
CA PHE A 168 12.30 6.17 1.03
C PHE A 168 11.42 7.40 1.30
N GLY A 169 10.12 7.22 1.44
CA GLY A 169 9.16 8.30 1.71
C GLY A 169 9.27 8.90 3.12
N THR A 170 8.40 9.87 3.43
CA THR A 170 8.34 10.52 4.74
C THR A 170 7.47 9.73 5.73
N GLY A 171 6.29 9.28 5.33
CA GLY A 171 5.35 8.49 6.13
C GLY A 171 5.74 7.02 6.17
N ASN A 172 5.72 6.40 5.01
CA ASN A 172 5.97 4.98 4.79
C ASN A 172 5.06 4.10 5.66
N ASP A 173 3.76 4.43 5.70
CA ASP A 173 2.81 3.72 6.55
C ASP A 173 2.62 2.28 6.08
N PHE A 174 2.52 2.06 4.78
CA PHE A 174 2.49 0.72 4.19
C PHE A 174 3.74 -0.10 4.55
N ALA A 175 4.93 0.45 4.30
CA ALA A 175 6.17 -0.25 4.61
C ALA A 175 6.25 -0.67 6.09
N LYS A 176 5.82 0.20 7.02
CA LYS A 176 5.80 -0.09 8.45
C LYS A 176 4.79 -1.16 8.83
N ALA A 177 3.59 -1.13 8.25
CA ALA A 177 2.55 -2.14 8.50
C ALA A 177 3.02 -3.53 8.09
N PHE A 178 3.81 -3.62 7.02
CA PHE A 178 4.36 -4.88 6.50
C PHE A 178 5.82 -5.14 6.91
N GLY A 179 6.32 -4.50 7.97
CA GLY A 179 7.62 -4.82 8.59
C GLY A 179 8.87 -4.35 7.83
N TRP A 180 8.71 -3.58 6.74
CA TRP A 180 9.84 -3.06 5.97
C TRP A 180 10.44 -1.84 6.67
N LYS A 181 11.68 -1.97 7.12
CA LYS A 181 12.42 -0.91 7.84
C LYS A 181 13.23 -0.06 6.86
N LYS A 182 13.48 1.20 7.25
CA LYS A 182 14.45 2.01 6.51
C LYS A 182 15.80 1.33 6.54
N MET A 183 16.46 1.33 5.40
CA MET A 183 17.82 0.85 5.32
C MET A 183 18.72 1.87 6.04
N ASP A 184 19.21 1.48 7.22
CA ASP A 184 20.18 2.26 7.99
C ASP A 184 21.58 2.00 7.44
N GLY A 185 22.34 3.07 7.21
CA GLY A 185 23.72 3.01 6.79
C GLY A 185 24.09 4.09 5.77
N PHE A 186 25.36 4.34 5.65
CA PHE A 186 25.91 5.16 4.58
C PHE A 186 25.68 4.44 3.25
N PHE A 187 24.78 4.97 2.43
CA PHE A 187 24.59 4.54 1.05
C PHE A 187 25.84 4.91 0.25
N ASN A 188 26.84 4.02 0.30
CA ASN A 188 28.02 4.12 -0.55
C ASN A 188 27.90 3.04 -1.64
N TYR A 189 28.20 3.38 -2.87
CA TYR A 189 28.20 2.44 -4.00
C TYR A 189 29.04 1.19 -3.74
N THR A 190 30.09 1.28 -2.91
CA THR A 190 30.93 0.15 -2.49
C THR A 190 30.12 -0.98 -1.82
N PHE A 191 29.03 -0.66 -1.14
CA PHE A 191 28.19 -1.64 -0.43
C PHE A 191 26.90 -1.99 -1.16
N LEU A 192 26.69 -1.48 -2.38
CA LEU A 192 25.43 -1.65 -3.09
C LEU A 192 25.07 -3.13 -3.29
N PHE A 193 26.04 -3.98 -3.69
CA PHE A 193 25.79 -5.40 -3.84
C PHE A 193 25.37 -6.09 -2.55
N ASP A 194 25.94 -5.70 -1.43
CA ASP A 194 25.55 -6.25 -0.12
C ASP A 194 24.13 -5.79 0.29
N ILE A 195 23.79 -4.56 -0.08
CA ILE A 195 22.43 -4.06 0.08
C ILE A 195 21.45 -4.86 -0.78
N LEU A 196 21.76 -5.10 -2.06
CA LEU A 196 20.95 -5.92 -2.96
C LEU A 196 20.80 -7.36 -2.47
N LYS A 197 21.87 -7.99 -1.96
CA LYS A 197 21.81 -9.32 -1.33
C LYS A 197 20.87 -9.34 -0.12
N LYS A 198 20.92 -8.30 0.74
CA LYS A 198 19.99 -8.17 1.87
C LYS A 198 18.55 -8.02 1.40
N ILE A 199 18.29 -7.22 0.37
CA ILE A 199 16.97 -7.07 -0.22
C ILE A 199 16.45 -8.41 -0.75
N VAL A 200 17.28 -9.17 -1.48
CA VAL A 200 16.94 -10.51 -1.97
C VAL A 200 16.59 -11.44 -0.79
N ASP A 201 17.46 -11.49 0.22
CA ASP A 201 17.26 -12.34 1.40
C ASP A 201 15.95 -11.97 2.15
N GLN A 202 15.69 -10.67 2.34
CA GLN A 202 14.46 -10.19 2.95
C GLN A 202 13.22 -10.55 2.13
N ALA A 203 13.27 -10.42 0.81
CA ALA A 203 12.16 -10.79 -0.06
C ALA A 203 11.82 -12.28 0.02
N PHE A 204 12.84 -13.16 0.04
CA PHE A 204 12.61 -14.61 0.16
C PHE A 204 12.17 -15.04 1.56
N LYS A 205 12.54 -14.32 2.61
CA LYS A 205 12.13 -14.58 4.00
C LYS A 205 10.79 -13.94 4.35
N SER A 206 10.25 -13.11 3.47
CA SER A 206 8.95 -12.47 3.69
C SER A 206 7.83 -13.50 3.58
N LYS A 207 6.83 -13.36 4.43
CA LYS A 207 5.55 -14.06 4.30
C LYS A 207 4.68 -13.32 3.28
N ILE A 208 3.96 -14.06 2.45
CA ILE A 208 2.96 -13.48 1.57
C ILE A 208 1.65 -13.33 2.34
N GLU A 209 1.12 -12.10 2.38
CA GLU A 209 -0.18 -11.79 2.99
C GLU A 209 -1.07 -11.09 1.96
N LYS A 210 -2.39 -11.17 2.16
CA LYS A 210 -3.34 -10.40 1.34
C LYS A 210 -3.47 -8.99 1.88
N HIS A 211 -3.74 -8.04 0.99
CA HIS A 211 -4.01 -6.65 1.34
C HIS A 211 -5.15 -6.10 0.49
N ASP A 212 -6.09 -5.44 1.13
CA ASP A 212 -7.27 -4.88 0.48
C ASP A 212 -6.99 -3.49 -0.10
N TYR A 213 -7.52 -3.24 -1.29
CA TYR A 213 -7.62 -1.92 -1.91
C TYR A 213 -9.08 -1.50 -2.00
N TRP A 214 -9.32 -0.22 -1.80
CA TRP A 214 -10.65 0.34 -1.73
C TRP A 214 -10.83 1.50 -2.70
N ASN A 215 -11.96 1.54 -3.38
CA ASN A 215 -12.36 2.72 -4.12
C ASN A 215 -12.92 3.77 -3.16
N VAL A 216 -12.53 5.02 -3.32
CA VAL A 216 -13.08 6.18 -2.63
C VAL A 216 -13.63 7.13 -3.68
N HIS A 217 -14.94 7.23 -3.78
CA HIS A 217 -15.61 8.11 -4.71
C HIS A 217 -16.18 9.32 -3.97
N VAL A 218 -15.68 10.51 -4.28
CA VAL A 218 -16.11 11.76 -3.69
C VAL A 218 -16.97 12.51 -4.69
N LYS A 219 -18.24 12.76 -4.37
CA LYS A 219 -19.19 13.46 -5.21
C LYS A 219 -19.51 14.84 -4.65
N LEU A 220 -19.51 15.85 -5.52
CA LEU A 220 -19.87 17.24 -5.22
C LEU A 220 -21.24 17.58 -5.83
N LYS A 221 -21.88 18.63 -5.27
CA LYS A 221 -23.00 19.32 -5.90
C LYS A 221 -22.52 20.13 -7.12
N GLU A 222 -23.44 20.60 -7.94
CA GLU A 222 -23.13 21.29 -9.20
C GLU A 222 -22.20 22.50 -9.03
N GLU A 223 -22.37 23.29 -7.95
CA GLU A 223 -21.53 24.46 -7.66
C GLU A 223 -20.16 24.11 -7.06
N GLY A 224 -19.93 22.84 -6.73
CA GLY A 224 -18.71 22.37 -6.05
C GLY A 224 -17.47 22.36 -6.91
N TYR A 225 -16.32 22.33 -6.23
CA TYR A 225 -14.99 22.13 -6.84
C TYR A 225 -14.05 21.43 -5.89
N PHE A 226 -13.05 20.73 -6.45
CA PHE A 226 -11.92 20.19 -5.70
C PHE A 226 -10.70 21.09 -5.83
N ASN A 227 -9.91 21.11 -4.76
CA ASN A 227 -8.68 21.88 -4.71
C ASN A 227 -7.59 21.12 -3.96
N LYS A 228 -6.42 20.99 -4.56
CA LYS A 228 -5.23 20.38 -3.95
C LYS A 228 -4.06 21.35 -3.88
N ILE A 229 -2.98 20.94 -3.21
CA ILE A 229 -1.69 21.62 -3.30
C ILE A 229 -0.85 20.92 -4.34
N SER A 230 -0.43 21.63 -5.38
CA SER A 230 0.46 21.09 -6.39
C SER A 230 1.80 20.71 -5.78
N SER A 231 2.26 19.52 -6.05
CA SER A 231 3.57 19.03 -5.57
C SER A 231 4.72 19.82 -6.18
N ALA A 232 4.57 20.28 -7.42
CA ALA A 232 5.58 21.02 -8.15
C ALA A 232 5.65 22.48 -7.72
N THR A 233 4.51 23.19 -7.74
CA THR A 233 4.45 24.64 -7.55
C THR A 233 4.19 25.05 -6.10
N LYS A 234 3.75 24.13 -5.22
CA LYS A 234 3.31 24.38 -3.84
C LYS A 234 2.13 25.36 -3.74
N LYS A 235 1.49 25.67 -4.84
CA LYS A 235 0.29 26.54 -4.92
C LYS A 235 -0.99 25.71 -4.91
N LYS A 236 -2.09 26.39 -4.59
CA LYS A 236 -3.43 25.82 -4.73
C LYS A 236 -3.74 25.61 -6.20
N GLU A 237 -4.28 24.45 -6.51
CA GLU A 237 -4.68 24.05 -7.85
C GLU A 237 -6.09 23.47 -7.79
N THR A 238 -6.99 23.99 -8.60
CA THR A 238 -8.34 23.46 -8.77
C THR A 238 -8.29 22.31 -9.77
N LEU A 239 -8.97 21.22 -9.47
CA LEU A 239 -9.04 20.08 -10.36
C LEU A 239 -10.09 20.34 -11.45
N THR A 240 -9.62 20.40 -12.70
CA THR A 240 -10.46 20.61 -13.89
C THR A 240 -10.22 19.50 -14.90
N GLU A 241 -11.27 19.17 -15.63
CA GLU A 241 -11.25 18.28 -16.79
C GLU A 241 -12.00 18.98 -17.92
N ASN A 242 -11.38 19.11 -19.10
CA ASN A 242 -11.94 19.88 -20.22
C ASN A 242 -12.41 21.30 -19.81
N GLU A 243 -11.58 22.01 -19.03
CA GLU A 243 -11.85 23.36 -18.51
C GLU A 243 -13.02 23.47 -17.51
N GLN A 244 -13.67 22.36 -17.16
CA GLN A 244 -14.74 22.32 -16.18
C GLN A 244 -14.25 21.74 -14.85
N ASN A 245 -14.86 22.18 -13.74
CA ASN A 245 -14.56 21.62 -12.43
C ASN A 245 -14.96 20.16 -12.34
N VAL A 246 -14.03 19.31 -11.92
CA VAL A 246 -14.30 17.88 -11.63
C VAL A 246 -15.38 17.79 -10.55
N LYS A 247 -16.45 17.03 -10.79
CA LYS A 247 -17.57 16.83 -9.84
C LYS A 247 -17.50 15.50 -9.11
N VAL A 248 -16.84 14.51 -9.70
CA VAL A 248 -16.63 13.20 -9.09
C VAL A 248 -15.13 12.91 -9.11
N LEU A 249 -14.55 12.74 -7.94
CA LEU A 249 -13.17 12.33 -7.80
C LEU A 249 -13.12 10.85 -7.39
N LYS A 250 -12.47 10.05 -8.22
CA LYS A 250 -12.25 8.61 -7.98
C LYS A 250 -10.81 8.40 -7.53
N LEU A 251 -10.65 7.89 -6.32
CA LEU A 251 -9.35 7.61 -5.70
C LEU A 251 -9.28 6.14 -5.27
N CYS A 252 -8.08 5.60 -5.20
CA CYS A 252 -7.82 4.30 -4.65
C CYS A 252 -7.14 4.47 -3.29
N MET A 253 -7.62 3.79 -2.27
CA MET A 253 -7.09 3.79 -0.91
C MET A 253 -6.42 2.46 -0.59
N SER A 254 -5.18 2.52 -0.16
CA SER A 254 -4.43 1.37 0.34
C SER A 254 -4.26 1.43 1.87
N ASN A 255 -4.03 2.59 2.43
CA ASN A 255 -3.67 2.76 3.84
C ASN A 255 -4.81 3.30 4.69
N TYR A 256 -5.28 4.50 4.38
CA TYR A 256 -6.31 5.18 5.18
C TYR A 256 -6.95 6.37 4.44
N PHE A 257 -8.16 6.69 4.87
CA PHE A 257 -8.91 7.86 4.46
C PHE A 257 -9.30 8.68 5.68
N SER A 258 -9.40 10.01 5.55
CA SER A 258 -9.95 10.82 6.63
C SER A 258 -10.64 12.11 6.17
N ILE A 259 -11.52 12.63 7.04
CA ILE A 259 -12.19 13.91 6.90
C ILE A 259 -11.95 14.71 8.19
N GLY A 260 -11.56 15.99 8.08
CA GLY A 260 -11.55 16.92 9.20
C GLY A 260 -10.22 17.61 9.47
N ILE A 261 -9.90 17.83 10.75
CA ILE A 261 -8.78 18.65 11.17
C ILE A 261 -7.43 18.07 10.77
N ASP A 262 -7.26 16.76 10.81
CA ASP A 262 -6.02 16.07 10.41
C ASP A 262 -5.70 16.31 8.93
N SER A 263 -6.69 16.19 8.04
CA SER A 263 -6.57 16.48 6.62
C SER A 263 -6.26 17.96 6.36
N ARG A 264 -6.83 18.87 7.17
CA ARG A 264 -6.52 20.29 7.11
C ARG A 264 -5.07 20.60 7.52
N ILE A 265 -4.56 19.90 8.55
CA ILE A 265 -3.17 20.00 9.00
C ILE A 265 -2.23 19.49 7.91
N GLY A 266 -2.49 18.30 7.38
CA GLY A 266 -1.69 17.69 6.33
C GLY A 266 -1.65 18.54 5.05
N ARG A 267 -2.75 19.16 4.67
CA ARG A 267 -2.79 20.10 3.54
C ARG A 267 -1.93 21.34 3.78
N GLY A 268 -1.86 21.83 5.02
CA GLY A 268 -0.94 22.89 5.41
C GLY A 268 0.51 22.46 5.32
N PHE A 269 0.80 21.23 5.76
CA PHE A 269 2.12 20.63 5.65
C PHE A 269 2.58 20.49 4.19
N GLU A 270 1.74 20.02 3.26
CA GLU A 270 2.10 19.86 1.84
C GLU A 270 2.60 21.16 1.19
N ARG A 271 2.07 22.29 1.62
CA ARG A 271 2.52 23.61 1.14
C ARG A 271 3.97 23.92 1.52
N HIS A 272 4.42 23.44 2.69
CA HIS A 272 5.73 23.76 3.25
C HIS A 272 6.70 22.55 3.24
N ARG A 273 6.27 21.44 2.67
CA ARG A 273 7.03 20.18 2.62
C ARG A 273 8.40 20.36 1.97
N GLN A 274 9.43 19.88 2.66
CA GLN A 274 10.85 19.94 2.28
C GLN A 274 11.38 18.55 1.89
N LYS A 275 12.62 18.50 1.37
CA LYS A 275 13.28 17.24 1.05
C LYS A 275 13.71 16.45 2.31
N SER A 276 13.95 17.12 3.43
CA SER A 276 14.41 16.50 4.68
C SER A 276 13.25 15.93 5.49
N ALA A 277 13.32 14.64 5.85
CA ALA A 277 12.33 13.97 6.67
C ALA A 277 12.22 14.55 8.10
N PHE A 278 13.34 15.00 8.68
CA PHE A 278 13.35 15.64 10.01
C PHE A 278 12.63 16.99 9.98
N ILE A 279 12.97 17.85 9.01
CA ILE A 279 12.32 19.14 8.84
C ILE A 279 10.82 18.95 8.58
N ASN A 280 10.43 17.95 7.82
CA ASN A 280 9.04 17.63 7.55
C ASN A 280 8.25 17.27 8.82
N LYS A 281 8.84 16.53 9.76
CA LYS A 281 8.20 16.25 11.06
C LYS A 281 7.98 17.52 11.86
N LEU A 282 8.95 18.43 11.87
CA LEU A 282 8.85 19.73 12.55
C LEU A 282 7.77 20.61 11.91
N ILE A 283 7.73 20.69 10.56
CA ILE A 283 6.70 21.45 9.83
C ILE A 283 5.31 20.90 10.16
N TYR A 284 5.14 19.57 10.18
CA TYR A 284 3.87 18.95 10.52
C TYR A 284 3.41 19.32 11.95
N ALA A 285 4.32 19.28 12.91
CA ALA A 285 4.04 19.69 14.28
C ALA A 285 3.66 21.16 14.39
N VAL A 286 4.37 22.06 13.69
CA VAL A 286 4.09 23.51 13.68
C VAL A 286 2.76 23.82 13.01
N GLU A 287 2.46 23.18 11.87
CA GLU A 287 1.16 23.32 11.20
C GLU A 287 0.02 22.78 12.07
N GLY A 288 0.24 21.65 12.75
CA GLY A 288 -0.70 21.10 13.72
C GLY A 288 -1.02 22.08 14.83
N PHE A 289 0.02 22.60 15.50
CA PHE A 289 -0.12 23.57 16.55
C PHE A 289 -0.88 24.83 16.10
N LYS A 290 -0.48 25.43 14.96
CA LYS A 290 -1.18 26.59 14.39
C LYS A 290 -2.65 26.32 14.09
N LYS A 291 -2.98 25.17 13.51
CA LYS A 291 -4.36 24.84 13.13
C LYS A 291 -5.23 24.51 14.33
N ILE A 292 -4.66 23.87 15.35
CA ILE A 292 -5.38 23.50 16.57
C ILE A 292 -5.68 24.74 17.41
N ILE A 293 -4.72 25.65 17.59
CA ILE A 293 -4.83 26.77 18.53
C ILE A 293 -5.40 28.03 17.89
N PHE A 294 -4.87 28.43 16.72
CA PHE A 294 -5.17 29.74 16.13
C PHE A 294 -6.26 29.75 15.07
N LYS A 295 -6.78 28.59 14.66
CA LYS A 295 -7.79 28.52 13.60
C LYS A 295 -9.05 27.81 14.11
N LYS A 296 -10.20 28.47 13.91
CA LYS A 296 -11.49 27.84 14.14
C LYS A 296 -11.64 26.63 13.23
N ASN A 297 -11.83 25.47 13.83
CA ASN A 297 -12.07 24.22 13.12
C ASN A 297 -13.55 23.85 13.27
N ILE A 298 -14.16 23.44 12.18
CA ILE A 298 -15.55 23.01 12.16
C ILE A 298 -15.57 21.53 12.54
N PRO A 299 -16.26 21.14 13.60
CA PRO A 299 -16.44 19.73 13.95
C PRO A 299 -17.12 18.94 12.83
N VAL A 300 -16.65 17.72 12.59
CA VAL A 300 -17.15 16.86 11.51
C VAL A 300 -18.64 16.50 11.71
N ASN A 301 -19.10 16.40 12.94
CA ASN A 301 -20.51 16.18 13.26
C ASN A 301 -21.44 17.38 12.91
N LEU A 302 -20.88 18.54 12.60
CA LEU A 302 -21.64 19.66 12.02
C LEU A 302 -21.65 19.65 10.49
N ILE A 303 -20.82 18.84 9.88
CA ILE A 303 -20.62 18.76 8.41
C ILE A 303 -21.33 17.52 7.85
N ILE A 304 -21.13 16.36 8.47
CA ILE A 304 -21.72 15.08 8.08
C ILE A 304 -23.16 15.02 8.60
N ASP A 305 -24.07 14.53 7.78
CA ASP A 305 -25.44 14.21 8.17
C ASP A 305 -25.49 12.80 8.79
N LYS A 306 -25.12 11.79 8.02
CA LYS A 306 -25.10 10.40 8.47
C LYS A 306 -24.07 9.56 7.72
N MET A 307 -23.75 8.40 8.26
CA MET A 307 -23.00 7.34 7.61
C MET A 307 -23.85 6.08 7.54
N VAL A 308 -23.88 5.47 6.36
CA VAL A 308 -24.69 4.28 6.06
C VAL A 308 -23.83 3.17 5.47
N THR A 309 -24.30 1.93 5.57
CA THR A 309 -23.69 0.73 4.98
C THR A 309 -24.76 -0.23 4.46
N GLY A 310 -24.33 -1.32 3.83
CA GLY A 310 -25.20 -2.31 3.21
C GLY A 310 -25.26 -2.13 1.70
N LYS A 311 -25.69 -3.19 1.01
CA LYS A 311 -25.71 -3.25 -0.46
C LYS A 311 -26.46 -2.08 -1.10
N ASN A 312 -27.53 -1.64 -0.46
CA ASN A 312 -28.36 -0.51 -0.88
C ASN A 312 -28.28 0.68 0.10
N TYR A 313 -27.25 0.71 0.97
CA TYR A 313 -27.05 1.74 2.00
C TYR A 313 -28.22 1.85 3.00
N GLU A 314 -28.87 0.74 3.30
CA GLU A 314 -30.05 0.64 4.15
C GLU A 314 -29.74 0.72 5.65
N ASN A 315 -28.52 0.42 6.06
CA ASN A 315 -28.12 0.36 7.47
C ASN A 315 -27.44 1.65 7.92
N VAL A 316 -28.03 2.35 8.87
CA VAL A 316 -27.44 3.57 9.44
C VAL A 316 -26.43 3.22 10.53
N ILE A 317 -25.15 3.54 10.32
CA ILE A 317 -24.08 3.38 11.30
C ILE A 317 -24.20 4.45 12.39
N PHE A 318 -24.37 5.71 11.96
CA PHE A 318 -24.62 6.83 12.85
C PHE A 318 -25.32 7.97 12.10
N THR A 319 -26.00 8.81 12.88
CA THR A 319 -26.50 10.12 12.45
C THR A 319 -25.89 11.22 13.30
N THR A 320 -25.98 12.46 12.86
CA THR A 320 -25.61 13.64 13.65
C THR A 320 -26.82 14.44 14.11
N SER A 321 -28.03 14.09 13.64
CA SER A 321 -29.32 14.69 14.02
C SER A 321 -29.96 13.85 15.10
N HIS A 322 -30.61 14.52 16.06
CA HIS A 322 -31.40 13.86 17.14
C HIS A 322 -32.85 13.57 16.75
N ASN A 323 -33.28 13.99 15.56
CA ASN A 323 -34.69 13.98 15.15
C ASN A 323 -35.06 12.80 14.24
N ASP A 324 -34.33 11.68 14.36
CA ASP A 324 -34.67 10.49 13.60
C ASP A 324 -35.84 9.77 14.29
N SER A 325 -36.98 9.68 13.60
CA SER A 325 -38.25 9.08 14.11
C SER A 325 -38.21 7.54 14.02
N THR A 326 -37.13 6.94 13.63
CA THR A 326 -36.95 5.47 13.56
C THR A 326 -36.89 4.86 14.96
N SER A 327 -37.53 3.71 15.15
CA SER A 327 -37.49 2.99 16.42
C SER A 327 -36.81 1.61 16.24
N PRO A 328 -35.69 1.36 16.91
CA PRO A 328 -34.89 2.26 17.75
C PRO A 328 -34.17 3.34 16.93
N PRO A 329 -33.93 4.52 17.51
CA PRO A 329 -33.20 5.58 16.82
C PRO A 329 -31.74 5.15 16.59
N PRO A 330 -31.11 5.59 15.48
CA PRO A 330 -29.71 5.23 15.21
C PRO A 330 -28.76 5.86 16.23
N PRO A 331 -27.55 5.28 16.40
CA PRO A 331 -26.51 5.90 17.21
C PRO A 331 -26.17 7.30 16.73
N VAL A 332 -25.89 8.21 17.66
CA VAL A 332 -25.52 9.60 17.33
C VAL A 332 -24.03 9.81 17.45
N LEU A 333 -23.41 10.36 16.40
CA LEU A 333 -22.00 10.72 16.42
C LEU A 333 -21.74 11.77 17.48
N LYS A 334 -20.86 11.45 18.43
CA LYS A 334 -20.40 12.41 19.44
C LYS A 334 -19.59 13.52 18.76
N LYS A 335 -19.23 14.51 19.56
CA LYS A 335 -18.31 15.58 19.17
C LYS A 335 -17.07 15.00 18.47
N ALA A 336 -16.93 15.29 17.19
CA ALA A 336 -15.85 14.77 16.36
C ALA A 336 -15.18 15.90 15.58
N MET A 337 -13.86 15.99 15.66
CA MET A 337 -13.04 16.93 14.88
C MET A 337 -12.48 16.30 13.62
N SER A 338 -12.37 14.98 13.60
CA SER A 338 -12.05 14.18 12.41
C SER A 338 -12.72 12.81 12.51
N ILE A 339 -12.98 12.21 11.35
CA ILE A 339 -13.30 10.80 11.18
C ILE A 339 -12.21 10.20 10.29
N ILE A 340 -11.68 9.06 10.70
CA ILE A 340 -10.58 8.38 10.02
C ILE A 340 -11.00 6.93 9.80
N CYS A 341 -10.80 6.46 8.58
CA CYS A 341 -10.96 5.07 8.19
C CYS A 341 -9.57 4.50 7.96
N VAL A 342 -9.23 3.39 8.59
CA VAL A 342 -7.93 2.73 8.47
C VAL A 342 -8.07 1.32 7.91
N ASN A 343 -7.17 0.96 7.01
CA ASN A 343 -7.05 -0.34 6.35
C ASN A 343 -5.82 -1.11 6.84
N ILE A 344 -4.89 -0.42 7.49
CA ILE A 344 -3.64 -0.99 8.02
C ILE A 344 -3.38 -0.46 9.44
N PRO A 345 -2.65 -1.20 10.30
CA PRO A 345 -2.30 -0.77 11.65
C PRO A 345 -1.18 0.29 11.66
N SER A 346 -1.28 1.27 10.77
CA SER A 346 -0.32 2.36 10.64
C SER A 346 -1.01 3.62 10.12
N TYR A 347 -1.08 4.64 10.95
CA TYR A 347 -1.61 5.95 10.62
C TYR A 347 -0.57 7.03 10.89
N SER A 348 -0.38 7.93 9.93
CA SER A 348 0.50 9.11 10.07
C SER A 348 1.88 8.77 10.63
N SER A 349 2.62 7.89 9.94
CA SER A 349 3.96 7.43 10.26
C SER A 349 4.05 6.34 11.35
N GLY A 350 3.11 5.43 11.44
CA GLY A 350 3.24 4.20 12.22
C GLY A 350 2.45 4.18 13.53
N ASN A 351 1.42 5.03 13.69
CA ASN A 351 0.54 4.97 14.85
C ASN A 351 -0.59 3.98 14.60
N ASP A 352 -0.70 2.98 15.46
CA ASP A 352 -1.80 2.04 15.44
C ASP A 352 -2.96 2.62 16.28
N ILE A 353 -3.79 3.43 15.63
CA ILE A 353 -4.87 4.16 16.30
C ILE A 353 -6.08 3.28 16.63
N TRP A 354 -6.18 2.10 16.03
CA TRP A 354 -7.25 1.16 16.35
C TRP A 354 -6.92 0.31 17.57
N ASN A 355 -5.82 -0.41 17.55
CA ASN A 355 -5.50 -1.37 18.60
C ASN A 355 -5.16 -0.72 19.95
N TYR A 356 -4.71 0.55 19.94
CA TYR A 356 -4.46 1.29 21.18
C TYR A 356 -5.71 1.90 21.83
N THR A 357 -6.89 1.88 21.20
CA THR A 357 -8.11 2.46 21.76
C THR A 357 -9.21 1.43 22.02
N HIS A 358 -9.96 1.62 23.10
CA HIS A 358 -11.12 0.81 23.48
C HIS A 358 -12.33 1.70 23.81
N LYS A 359 -12.32 2.96 23.37
CA LYS A 359 -13.36 3.94 23.62
C LYS A 359 -14.37 3.97 22.48
N ILE A 360 -15.65 4.10 22.77
CA ILE A 360 -16.73 4.23 21.73
C ILE A 360 -17.05 5.71 21.54
N GLY A 361 -17.01 6.15 20.28
CA GLY A 361 -17.27 7.53 19.85
C GLY A 361 -18.73 7.87 19.58
N LEU A 362 -19.63 6.90 19.70
CA LEU A 362 -21.06 7.07 19.47
C LEU A 362 -21.81 7.19 20.78
N LYS A 363 -22.89 8.00 20.79
CA LYS A 363 -23.92 7.99 21.83
C LYS A 363 -24.95 6.95 21.43
N LEU A 364 -24.99 5.87 22.19
CA LEU A 364 -25.89 4.76 21.93
C LEU A 364 -27.28 5.06 22.53
N PRO A 365 -28.39 4.66 21.84
CA PRO A 365 -29.73 4.68 22.41
C PRO A 365 -29.79 3.85 23.68
N LYS A 366 -30.68 4.27 24.63
CA LYS A 366 -30.82 3.55 25.91
C LYS A 366 -31.43 2.15 25.70
N ASP A 367 -32.36 2.04 24.78
CA ASP A 367 -33.19 0.86 24.52
C ASP A 367 -32.65 0.03 23.33
N LEU A 368 -31.35 -0.08 23.23
CA LEU A 368 -30.73 -0.94 22.21
C LEU A 368 -31.10 -2.40 22.40
N PRO A 369 -31.40 -3.15 21.32
CA PRO A 369 -31.50 -4.60 21.33
C PRO A 369 -30.23 -5.27 21.89
N LEU A 370 -30.41 -6.43 22.51
CA LEU A 370 -29.31 -7.15 23.16
C LEU A 370 -28.15 -7.45 22.19
N GLU A 371 -28.46 -7.82 20.96
CA GLU A 371 -27.49 -8.09 19.90
C GLU A 371 -26.64 -6.86 19.56
N GLN A 372 -27.29 -5.69 19.43
CA GLN A 372 -26.56 -4.45 19.19
C GLN A 372 -25.71 -4.03 20.39
N LYS A 373 -26.19 -4.25 21.63
CA LYS A 373 -25.36 -4.04 22.83
C LYS A 373 -24.12 -4.94 22.83
N LYS A 374 -24.26 -6.19 22.38
CA LYS A 374 -23.14 -7.12 22.23
C LYS A 374 -22.17 -6.60 21.17
N MET A 375 -22.65 -6.23 19.98
CA MET A 375 -21.84 -5.68 18.90
C MET A 375 -20.94 -4.52 19.38
N TYR A 376 -21.46 -3.56 20.15
CA TYR A 376 -20.64 -2.46 20.67
C TYR A 376 -19.65 -2.87 21.78
N LYS A 377 -19.97 -3.94 22.54
CA LYS A 377 -19.00 -4.53 23.49
C LYS A 377 -17.86 -5.21 22.74
N ASP A 378 -18.19 -5.89 21.64
CA ASP A 378 -17.21 -6.58 20.81
C ASP A 378 -16.35 -5.57 20.04
N LEU A 379 -16.95 -4.48 19.52
CA LEU A 379 -16.25 -3.37 18.88
C LEU A 379 -15.15 -2.75 19.76
N LYS A 380 -15.32 -2.75 21.09
CA LYS A 380 -14.28 -2.28 22.03
C LYS A 380 -13.06 -3.19 22.08
N LYS A 381 -13.21 -4.47 21.72
CA LYS A 381 -12.19 -5.51 21.87
C LYS A 381 -11.68 -6.02 20.54
N SER A 382 -12.38 -5.69 19.43
CA SER A 382 -12.01 -6.16 18.10
C SER A 382 -10.61 -5.70 17.73
N GLN A 383 -9.88 -6.55 17.07
CA GLN A 383 -8.56 -6.28 16.51
C GLN A 383 -8.70 -5.88 15.04
N GLN A 384 -7.71 -5.19 14.53
CA GLN A 384 -7.58 -4.92 13.12
C GLN A 384 -6.73 -6.01 12.48
N GLU A 385 -7.23 -6.57 11.39
CA GLU A 385 -6.50 -7.52 10.55
C GLU A 385 -6.33 -6.92 9.16
N VAL A 386 -5.24 -7.28 8.48
CA VAL A 386 -4.98 -6.78 7.13
C VAL A 386 -5.45 -7.81 6.12
N GLY A 387 -6.14 -7.37 5.06
CA GLY A 387 -6.57 -8.24 3.97
C GLY A 387 -7.81 -9.09 4.29
N ASP A 388 -8.56 -8.74 5.32
CA ASP A 388 -9.79 -9.43 5.73
C ASP A 388 -11.08 -8.89 5.07
N GLY A 389 -10.96 -7.81 4.29
CA GLY A 389 -12.09 -7.12 3.65
C GLY A 389 -12.88 -6.24 4.61
N VAL A 390 -12.29 -5.85 5.73
CA VAL A 390 -12.89 -5.03 6.77
C VAL A 390 -12.17 -3.70 6.88
N LEU A 391 -12.91 -2.63 7.20
CA LEU A 391 -12.35 -1.32 7.53
C LEU A 391 -12.77 -0.87 8.92
N GLU A 392 -11.87 -0.15 9.58
CA GLU A 392 -12.03 0.42 10.90
C GLU A 392 -12.25 1.93 10.81
N PHE A 393 -13.26 2.42 11.53
CA PHE A 393 -13.57 3.85 11.61
C PHE A 393 -13.40 4.37 13.03
N VAL A 394 -12.58 5.41 13.17
CA VAL A 394 -12.33 6.10 14.44
C VAL A 394 -12.57 7.60 14.32
N ILE A 395 -12.78 8.26 15.45
CA ILE A 395 -12.86 9.72 15.54
C ILE A 395 -11.87 10.25 16.58
N TYR A 396 -11.47 11.50 16.42
CA TYR A 396 -10.90 12.34 17.48
C TYR A 396 -11.91 13.40 17.89
N GLN A 397 -12.15 13.54 19.20
CA GLN A 397 -13.13 14.50 19.71
C GLN A 397 -12.61 15.92 19.79
N SER A 398 -11.29 16.08 19.82
CA SER A 398 -10.62 17.38 19.83
C SER A 398 -9.33 17.36 19.01
N GLY A 399 -8.86 18.54 18.60
CA GLY A 399 -7.55 18.66 17.97
C GLY A 399 -6.40 18.35 18.94
N VAL A 400 -6.62 18.55 20.23
CA VAL A 400 -5.65 18.19 21.28
C VAL A 400 -5.50 16.68 21.38
N ASP A 401 -6.60 15.92 21.36
CA ASP A 401 -6.55 14.44 21.35
C ASP A 401 -5.75 13.93 20.14
N LEU A 402 -5.97 14.49 18.96
CA LEU A 402 -5.19 14.17 17.75
C LEU A 402 -3.70 14.46 17.96
N GLY A 403 -3.35 15.61 18.51
CA GLY A 403 -1.95 15.97 18.79
C GLY A 403 -1.30 15.06 19.84
N LEU A 404 -2.01 14.74 20.89
CA LEU A 404 -1.53 13.86 21.96
C LEU A 404 -1.45 12.38 21.56
N GLU A 405 -2.16 11.94 20.52
CA GLU A 405 -2.07 10.56 20.04
C GLU A 405 -0.64 10.14 19.70
N PHE A 406 0.17 11.07 19.17
CA PHE A 406 1.56 10.81 18.81
C PHE A 406 2.50 10.57 20.01
N THR A 407 2.07 10.96 21.21
CA THR A 407 2.87 10.82 22.43
C THR A 407 2.21 9.91 23.48
N LEU A 408 0.90 10.03 23.63
CA LEU A 408 0.11 9.39 24.68
C LEU A 408 -0.94 8.41 24.13
N ARG A 409 -0.77 7.80 23.03
CA ARG A 409 -1.61 6.81 22.33
C ARG A 409 -3.01 6.55 22.95
N GLY A 410 -3.92 5.96 22.18
CA GLY A 410 -5.25 5.58 22.66
C GLY A 410 -6.22 6.74 22.88
N ARG A 411 -6.02 7.86 22.19
CA ARG A 411 -6.89 9.04 22.24
C ARG A 411 -8.07 8.98 21.26
N ALA A 412 -7.98 8.11 20.27
CA ALA A 412 -9.06 7.87 19.32
C ALA A 412 -10.28 7.23 20.01
N PHE A 413 -11.41 7.25 19.32
CA PHE A 413 -12.67 6.60 19.72
C PHE A 413 -13.18 5.80 18.54
N ARG A 414 -13.52 4.53 18.75
CA ARG A 414 -14.05 3.63 17.74
C ARG A 414 -15.50 4.01 17.38
N VAL A 415 -15.81 3.97 16.10
CA VAL A 415 -17.14 4.25 15.56
C VAL A 415 -17.76 3.01 14.96
N HIS A 416 -17.00 2.32 14.10
CA HIS A 416 -17.50 1.17 13.36
C HIS A 416 -16.32 0.30 12.92
N GLN A 417 -16.58 -0.99 12.74
CA GLN A 417 -15.72 -1.95 12.04
C GLN A 417 -16.64 -2.87 11.24
N GLY A 418 -16.31 -3.15 10.01
CA GLY A 418 -17.14 -4.05 9.20
C GLY A 418 -16.76 -4.07 7.73
N VAL A 419 -17.54 -4.83 6.96
CA VAL A 419 -17.45 -4.91 5.50
C VAL A 419 -18.30 -3.81 4.87
N GLY A 420 -17.84 -3.28 3.75
CA GLY A 420 -18.56 -2.25 2.98
C GLY A 420 -19.72 -2.81 2.16
N PRO A 421 -20.27 -1.98 1.26
CA PRO A 421 -19.89 -0.61 0.99
C PRO A 421 -20.39 0.39 2.05
N TRP A 422 -19.71 1.54 2.14
CA TRP A 422 -20.15 2.63 3.00
C TRP A 422 -20.43 3.88 2.20
N LYS A 423 -21.34 4.73 2.74
CA LYS A 423 -21.59 6.07 2.20
C LYS A 423 -21.73 7.08 3.33
N ILE A 424 -20.95 8.15 3.23
CA ILE A 424 -21.00 9.32 4.10
C ILE A 424 -21.80 10.40 3.36
N LEU A 425 -22.86 10.89 3.95
CA LEU A 425 -23.69 11.94 3.41
C LEU A 425 -23.42 13.25 4.15
N PHE A 426 -23.35 14.36 3.41
CA PHE A 426 -23.11 15.69 3.95
C PHE A 426 -24.41 16.47 4.14
N LYS A 427 -24.39 17.39 5.10
CA LYS A 427 -25.50 18.34 5.30
C LYS A 427 -25.60 19.33 4.12
N GLU A 428 -26.77 19.87 3.89
CA GLU A 428 -27.02 20.70 2.71
C GLU A 428 -26.20 21.98 2.64
N GLN A 429 -25.98 22.64 3.78
CA GLN A 429 -25.32 23.97 3.84
C GLN A 429 -23.81 23.89 4.13
N VAL A 430 -23.14 22.81 3.71
CA VAL A 430 -21.69 22.65 3.92
C VAL A 430 -20.91 23.25 2.77
N CYS A 431 -20.04 24.24 3.08
CA CYS A 431 -19.22 24.88 2.04
C CYS A 431 -17.90 24.17 1.77
N ASN A 432 -17.04 24.06 2.77
CA ASN A 432 -15.67 23.57 2.57
C ASN A 432 -15.31 22.47 3.56
N VAL A 433 -14.85 21.34 3.04
CA VAL A 433 -14.43 20.18 3.82
C VAL A 433 -13.03 19.74 3.38
N TYR A 434 -12.20 19.42 4.35
CA TYR A 434 -10.87 18.85 4.10
C TYR A 434 -10.94 17.34 4.24
N PHE A 435 -10.38 16.64 3.26
CA PHE A 435 -10.23 15.18 3.31
C PHE A 435 -8.86 14.75 2.76
N GLN A 436 -8.48 13.54 3.03
CA GLN A 436 -7.28 12.94 2.47
C GLN A 436 -7.48 11.44 2.19
N VAL A 437 -6.73 10.92 1.23
CA VAL A 437 -6.56 9.51 0.93
C VAL A 437 -5.07 9.22 0.84
N ASP A 438 -4.57 8.27 1.62
CA ASP A 438 -3.16 7.83 1.63
C ASP A 438 -2.13 8.97 1.72
N GLY A 439 -2.48 10.06 2.43
CA GLY A 439 -1.62 11.23 2.59
C GLY A 439 -1.68 12.24 1.44
N GLU A 440 -2.57 12.09 0.48
CA GLU A 440 -2.91 13.12 -0.51
C GLU A 440 -4.08 13.97 0.00
N TYR A 441 -3.86 15.28 0.13
CA TYR A 441 -4.76 16.19 0.82
C TYR A 441 -5.55 17.08 -0.12
N TYR A 442 -6.86 17.06 0.04
CA TYR A 442 -7.82 17.80 -0.78
C TYR A 442 -8.69 18.75 0.06
N LEU A 443 -9.19 19.78 -0.60
CA LEU A 443 -10.36 20.54 -0.18
C LEU A 443 -11.48 20.23 -1.17
N MET A 444 -12.66 19.92 -0.68
CA MET A 444 -13.88 19.85 -1.46
C MET A 444 -14.84 20.98 -1.03
N SER A 445 -15.42 21.67 -2.01
CA SER A 445 -16.46 22.65 -1.81
C SER A 445 -17.80 22.02 -2.17
N SER A 446 -18.85 22.34 -1.42
CA SER A 446 -20.21 21.84 -1.62
C SER A 446 -20.27 20.30 -1.80
N PRO A 447 -19.78 19.52 -0.81
CA PRO A 447 -19.80 18.06 -0.91
C PRO A 447 -21.23 17.51 -0.88
N GLU A 448 -21.49 16.46 -1.67
CA GLU A 448 -22.73 15.70 -1.64
C GLU A 448 -22.56 14.40 -0.83
N SER A 449 -21.60 13.58 -1.24
CA SER A 449 -21.35 12.29 -0.59
C SER A 449 -19.93 11.76 -0.84
N ILE A 450 -19.53 10.81 0.02
CA ILE A 450 -18.35 9.99 -0.19
C ILE A 450 -18.78 8.54 -0.05
N SER A 451 -18.47 7.70 -1.05
CA SER A 451 -18.66 6.25 -0.96
C SER A 451 -17.31 5.54 -0.93
N ILE A 452 -17.25 4.45 -0.17
CA ILE A 452 -16.08 3.59 -0.05
C ILE A 452 -16.56 2.15 -0.31
N ASP A 453 -15.97 1.49 -1.29
CA ASP A 453 -16.26 0.10 -1.65
C ASP A 453 -14.97 -0.68 -1.93
N HIS A 454 -15.05 -1.99 -1.70
CA HIS A 454 -13.91 -2.87 -1.93
C HIS A 454 -13.57 -2.91 -3.42
N TYR A 455 -12.30 -2.70 -3.76
CA TYR A 455 -11.83 -2.72 -5.14
C TYR A 455 -11.22 -4.08 -5.51
N LYS A 456 -10.11 -4.44 -4.86
CA LYS A 456 -9.38 -5.68 -5.12
C LYS A 456 -8.50 -6.06 -3.94
N LYS A 457 -8.00 -7.31 -3.97
CA LYS A 457 -6.94 -7.79 -3.08
C LYS A 457 -5.66 -8.01 -3.86
N ILE A 458 -4.54 -7.66 -3.28
CA ILE A 458 -3.20 -7.95 -3.80
C ILE A 458 -2.42 -8.80 -2.83
N ASN A 459 -1.39 -9.49 -3.33
CA ASN A 459 -0.42 -10.16 -2.47
C ASN A 459 0.67 -9.18 -2.07
N VAL A 460 1.03 -9.16 -0.80
CA VAL A 460 2.08 -8.31 -0.26
C VAL A 460 3.15 -9.13 0.45
N LEU A 461 4.38 -8.66 0.37
CA LEU A 461 5.51 -9.23 1.07
C LEU A 461 5.60 -8.61 2.46
N LYS A 462 5.27 -9.38 3.49
CA LYS A 462 5.45 -9.00 4.90
C LYS A 462 6.82 -9.44 5.37
N ASN A 463 7.68 -8.47 5.66
CA ASN A 463 9.00 -8.74 6.18
C ASN A 463 8.91 -9.14 7.66
N MET A 464 9.43 -10.31 7.99
CA MET A 464 9.38 -10.90 9.33
C MET A 464 10.64 -10.63 10.17
N VAL A 465 11.60 -9.85 9.61
CA VAL A 465 12.93 -9.58 10.20
C VAL A 465 12.99 -8.25 10.96
#